data_aef05f8e027b1bf7a3bb37f65a042399
#
_entry.id   aef05f8e027b1bf7a3bb37f65a042399
#
_cell.length_a   1.000
_cell.length_b   1.000
_cell.length_c   1.000
_cell.angle_alpha   90.00
_cell.angle_beta   90.00
_cell.angle_gamma   90.00
#
_symmetry.space_group_name_H-M   'P 1'
#
loop_
_entity.id
_entity.type
_entity.pdbx_description
1 polymer ?
#
loop_
_entity_poly.entity_id
_entity_poly.type
_entity_poly.pdbx_seq_one_letter_code
_entity_poly.pdbx_strand_id
1 'polypeptide(L)'
;MNKDNIIKSLLSEKVRMTPSGFVADQLSPKQFEDVHELFFDHILDISSSDIAGVAGYGEFDENCKTEYGSCREYLIDTFAEDKEGYWYNWKEMFETTVLEREFFETYFKEMEDRIRYCEGHRYLVYNNTFFINMITDGKTSVGFPDWSRSGISDFLLDFAIMDLNKPYLNVPELLVEYCKKRDIIIPDFKERYLCMAYYKGIDGLRWHASIDDKESCLSIMKSIRELKDRLYAI
;
A
#
# COMPACT_ATOMS: atom_id res chain seq x y z
N MET A 1 -14.78 -21.57 7.19
CA MET A 1 -13.35 -21.37 7.48
C MET A 1 -13.19 -19.87 7.66
N ASN A 2 -12.53 -19.38 8.71
CA ASN A 2 -12.44 -17.94 8.90
C ASN A 2 -11.37 -17.34 7.96
N LYS A 3 -11.40 -16.01 7.76
CA LYS A 3 -10.50 -15.23 6.91
C LYS A 3 -9.02 -15.59 7.15
N ASP A 4 -8.60 -15.66 8.43
CA ASP A 4 -7.21 -15.96 8.77
C ASP A 4 -6.73 -17.33 8.29
N ASN A 5 -7.62 -18.34 8.33
CA ASN A 5 -7.27 -19.69 7.88
C ASN A 5 -7.16 -19.76 6.35
N ILE A 6 -7.97 -19.00 5.63
CA ILE A 6 -7.89 -18.92 4.16
C ILE A 6 -6.62 -18.17 3.75
N ILE A 7 -6.34 -17.02 4.37
CA ILE A 7 -5.12 -16.26 4.12
C ILE A 7 -3.89 -17.12 4.41
N LYS A 8 -3.85 -17.83 5.55
CA LYS A 8 -2.76 -18.77 5.88
C LYS A 8 -2.59 -19.87 4.84
N SER A 9 -3.66 -20.31 4.18
CA SER A 9 -3.59 -21.28 3.09
C SER A 9 -3.10 -20.69 1.76
N LEU A 10 -3.26 -19.38 1.57
CA LEU A 10 -2.75 -18.65 0.39
C LEU A 10 -1.26 -18.31 0.53
N LEU A 11 -0.78 -18.15 1.76
CA LEU A 11 0.61 -17.83 2.02
C LEU A 11 1.52 -19.03 1.74
N SER A 12 2.64 -18.79 1.07
CA SER A 12 3.67 -19.81 0.89
C SER A 12 4.28 -20.22 2.23
N GLU A 13 4.93 -21.40 2.29
CA GLU A 13 5.65 -21.83 3.51
C GLU A 13 6.77 -20.85 3.93
N LYS A 14 7.26 -20.03 3.01
CA LYS A 14 8.28 -19.01 3.27
C LYS A 14 7.72 -17.81 4.02
N VAL A 15 6.44 -17.47 3.80
CA VAL A 15 5.77 -16.35 4.43
C VAL A 15 5.23 -16.80 5.80
N ARG A 16 6.13 -16.95 6.77
CA ARG A 16 5.77 -17.27 8.15
C ARG A 16 5.88 -16.03 9.01
N MET A 17 4.83 -15.71 9.74
CA MET A 17 4.89 -14.66 10.77
C MET A 17 5.88 -15.09 11.84
N THR A 18 6.86 -14.24 12.11
CA THR A 18 7.81 -14.43 13.21
C THR A 18 7.25 -13.69 14.43
N PRO A 19 6.85 -14.40 15.49
CA PRO A 19 6.18 -13.76 16.64
C PRO A 19 7.13 -12.98 17.56
N SER A 20 8.43 -13.00 17.31
CA SER A 20 9.44 -12.33 18.14
C SER A 20 10.11 -11.18 17.39
N GLY A 21 10.14 -10.01 17.99
CA GLY A 21 10.75 -8.83 17.43
C GLY A 21 10.18 -7.54 18.02
N PHE A 22 10.61 -6.42 17.49
CA PHE A 22 10.08 -5.10 17.80
C PHE A 22 9.43 -4.48 16.55
N VAL A 23 8.63 -3.45 16.76
CA VAL A 23 7.93 -2.76 15.69
C VAL A 23 8.95 -2.09 14.76
N ALA A 24 8.82 -2.28 13.45
CA ALA A 24 9.75 -1.73 12.46
C ALA A 24 9.84 -0.20 12.49
N ASP A 25 8.84 0.47 13.07
CA ASP A 25 8.86 1.93 13.28
C ASP A 25 10.03 2.41 14.17
N GLN A 26 10.57 1.52 15.01
CA GLN A 26 11.72 1.79 15.87
C GLN A 26 13.08 1.71 15.15
N LEU A 27 13.12 1.24 13.90
CA LEU A 27 14.35 1.21 13.11
C LEU A 27 14.81 2.63 12.77
N SER A 28 16.09 2.90 13.03
CA SER A 28 16.74 4.07 12.42
C SER A 28 16.89 3.89 10.89
N PRO A 29 17.08 4.97 10.11
CA PRO A 29 17.31 4.84 8.67
C PRO A 29 18.42 3.85 8.32
N LYS A 30 19.55 3.88 9.06
CA LYS A 30 20.67 2.96 8.85
C LYS A 30 20.31 1.50 9.12
N GLN A 31 19.56 1.25 10.20
CA GLN A 31 19.08 -0.11 10.49
C GLN A 31 18.10 -0.61 9.42
N PHE A 32 17.26 0.28 8.88
CA PHE A 32 16.38 -0.08 7.78
C PHE A 32 17.17 -0.43 6.51
N GLU A 33 18.19 0.37 6.15
CA GLU A 33 19.11 0.04 5.03
C GLU A 33 19.73 -1.36 5.17
N ASP A 34 20.05 -1.77 6.40
CA ASP A 34 20.67 -3.07 6.67
C ASP A 34 19.69 -4.25 6.52
N VAL A 35 18.36 -4.00 6.62
CA VAL A 35 17.33 -5.07 6.63
C VAL A 35 16.21 -4.90 5.60
N HIS A 36 16.20 -3.83 4.81
CA HIS A 36 15.09 -3.55 3.87
C HIS A 36 14.85 -4.68 2.87
N GLU A 37 15.90 -5.37 2.44
CA GLU A 37 15.76 -6.50 1.51
C GLU A 37 14.90 -7.63 2.11
N LEU A 38 14.92 -7.82 3.44
CA LEU A 38 14.04 -8.81 4.10
C LEU A 38 12.57 -8.43 4.00
N PHE A 39 12.24 -7.14 4.13
CA PHE A 39 10.87 -6.65 3.92
C PHE A 39 10.45 -6.82 2.47
N PHE A 40 11.33 -6.53 1.52
CA PHE A 40 11.06 -6.67 0.09
C PHE A 40 10.87 -8.14 -0.31
N ASP A 41 11.76 -9.04 0.16
CA ASP A 41 11.61 -10.49 -0.02
C ASP A 41 10.24 -10.94 0.50
N HIS A 42 9.83 -10.48 1.69
CA HIS A 42 8.56 -10.87 2.30
C HIS A 42 7.34 -10.37 1.52
N ILE A 43 7.35 -9.11 1.05
CA ILE A 43 6.28 -8.56 0.20
C ILE A 43 6.19 -9.33 -1.12
N LEU A 44 7.32 -9.62 -1.76
CA LEU A 44 7.33 -10.37 -3.02
C LEU A 44 6.92 -11.83 -2.84
N ASP A 45 7.30 -12.47 -1.74
CA ASP A 45 6.82 -13.81 -1.38
C ASP A 45 5.30 -13.84 -1.17
N ILE A 46 4.72 -12.83 -0.49
CA ILE A 46 3.27 -12.65 -0.36
C ILE A 46 2.63 -12.52 -1.75
N SER A 47 3.16 -11.64 -2.58
CA SER A 47 2.61 -11.39 -3.92
C SER A 47 2.71 -12.60 -4.87
N SER A 48 3.64 -13.53 -4.59
CA SER A 48 3.81 -14.76 -5.36
C SER A 48 2.84 -15.88 -4.98
N SER A 49 1.96 -15.64 -4.00
CA SER A 49 0.98 -16.63 -3.54
C SER A 49 -0.01 -16.99 -4.65
N ASP A 50 -0.43 -18.26 -4.66
CA ASP A 50 -1.44 -18.73 -5.62
C ASP A 50 -2.83 -18.15 -5.27
N ILE A 51 -3.33 -17.29 -6.14
CA ILE A 51 -4.64 -16.65 -6.05
C ILE A 51 -5.63 -17.15 -7.11
N ALA A 52 -5.35 -18.30 -7.75
CA ALA A 52 -6.20 -18.79 -8.88
C ALA A 52 -7.67 -19.00 -8.49
N GLY A 53 -7.97 -19.25 -7.21
CA GLY A 53 -9.33 -19.38 -6.69
C GLY A 53 -10.01 -18.07 -6.28
N VAL A 54 -9.32 -16.92 -6.39
CA VAL A 54 -9.83 -15.61 -5.97
C VAL A 54 -10.13 -14.76 -7.19
N ALA A 55 -11.35 -14.28 -7.34
CA ALA A 55 -11.76 -13.36 -8.41
C ALA A 55 -11.68 -11.90 -7.94
N GLY A 56 -11.56 -10.96 -8.91
CA GLY A 56 -11.73 -9.52 -8.66
C GLY A 56 -10.57 -8.83 -7.94
N TYR A 57 -10.86 -7.66 -7.38
CA TYR A 57 -9.94 -6.74 -6.70
C TYR A 57 -10.55 -6.22 -5.40
N GLY A 58 -9.72 -5.66 -4.53
CA GLY A 58 -10.14 -5.04 -3.28
C GLY A 58 -9.74 -5.82 -2.05
N GLU A 59 -10.08 -5.27 -0.89
CA GLU A 59 -9.88 -5.93 0.40
C GLU A 59 -10.78 -7.16 0.52
N PHE A 60 -10.32 -8.17 1.24
CA PHE A 60 -11.11 -9.36 1.49
C PHE A 60 -12.23 -9.10 2.52
N ASP A 61 -13.42 -9.60 2.22
CA ASP A 61 -14.48 -9.77 3.19
C ASP A 61 -14.17 -10.92 4.17
N GLU A 62 -15.10 -11.20 5.07
CA GLU A 62 -15.00 -12.31 6.04
C GLU A 62 -14.95 -13.71 5.40
N ASN A 63 -15.34 -13.83 4.12
CA ASN A 63 -15.31 -15.07 3.33
C ASN A 63 -14.13 -15.11 2.35
N CYS A 64 -13.18 -14.17 2.45
CA CYS A 64 -12.05 -13.97 1.53
C CYS A 64 -12.47 -13.75 0.08
N LYS A 65 -13.57 -13.05 -0.14
CA LYS A 65 -13.98 -12.58 -1.45
C LYS A 65 -13.65 -11.11 -1.57
N THR A 66 -13.38 -10.69 -2.80
CA THR A 66 -13.22 -9.28 -3.16
C THR A 66 -14.52 -8.76 -3.77
N GLU A 67 -14.77 -7.47 -3.65
CA GLU A 67 -16.02 -6.83 -4.06
C GLU A 67 -16.02 -6.43 -5.54
N TYR A 68 -14.88 -6.02 -6.08
CA TYR A 68 -14.78 -5.33 -7.37
C TYR A 68 -14.33 -6.24 -8.50
N GLY A 69 -14.94 -6.09 -9.68
CA GLY A 69 -14.60 -6.88 -10.87
C GLY A 69 -13.32 -6.44 -11.57
N SER A 70 -12.88 -5.19 -11.37
CA SER A 70 -11.72 -4.59 -12.03
C SER A 70 -10.90 -3.74 -11.06
N CYS A 71 -9.63 -3.51 -11.40
CA CYS A 71 -8.77 -2.57 -10.67
C CYS A 71 -9.38 -1.15 -10.66
N ARG A 72 -9.95 -0.74 -11.80
CA ARG A 72 -10.60 0.56 -11.93
C ARG A 72 -11.76 0.73 -10.95
N GLU A 73 -12.67 -0.24 -10.91
CA GLU A 73 -13.80 -0.21 -9.97
C GLU A 73 -13.30 -0.07 -8.54
N TYR A 74 -12.34 -0.91 -8.12
CA TYR A 74 -11.78 -0.88 -6.78
C TYR A 74 -11.22 0.51 -6.42
N LEU A 75 -10.31 1.05 -7.25
CA LEU A 75 -9.62 2.29 -6.91
C LEU A 75 -10.53 3.51 -6.95
N ILE A 76 -11.54 3.53 -7.82
CA ILE A 76 -12.48 4.65 -7.94
C ILE A 76 -13.55 4.58 -6.85
N ASP A 77 -14.17 3.42 -6.66
CA ASP A 77 -15.29 3.28 -5.73
C ASP A 77 -14.88 3.39 -4.25
N THR A 78 -13.57 3.17 -3.94
CA THR A 78 -13.03 3.49 -2.62
C THR A 78 -13.32 4.94 -2.20
N PHE A 79 -13.45 5.87 -3.16
CA PHE A 79 -13.73 7.29 -2.90
C PHE A 79 -15.20 7.66 -3.12
N ALA A 80 -16.07 6.69 -3.37
CA ALA A 80 -17.51 6.94 -3.35
C ALA A 80 -17.97 7.36 -1.95
N GLU A 81 -19.06 8.11 -1.90
CA GLU A 81 -19.70 8.43 -0.61
C GLU A 81 -20.57 7.26 -0.19
N ASP A 82 -20.43 6.84 1.05
CA ASP A 82 -21.32 5.86 1.64
C ASP A 82 -22.74 6.43 1.74
N LYS A 83 -23.75 5.61 1.54
CA LYS A 83 -25.14 6.00 1.80
C LYS A 83 -25.39 6.20 3.29
N GLU A 84 -24.71 5.45 4.10
CA GLU A 84 -24.64 5.50 5.56
C GLU A 84 -23.34 4.79 5.97
N GLY A 85 -22.71 5.19 7.07
CA GLY A 85 -21.43 4.61 7.51
C GLY A 85 -20.34 5.65 7.67
N TYR A 86 -19.10 5.18 7.70
CA TYR A 86 -17.95 6.02 8.07
C TYR A 86 -17.68 7.12 7.02
N TRP A 87 -17.86 6.83 5.73
CA TRP A 87 -17.60 7.77 4.63
C TRP A 87 -18.85 8.50 4.13
N TYR A 88 -19.94 8.49 4.92
CA TYR A 88 -21.11 9.32 4.62
C TYR A 88 -20.75 10.79 4.64
N ASN A 89 -21.11 11.53 3.58
CA ASN A 89 -20.81 12.96 3.39
C ASN A 89 -19.32 13.36 3.57
N TRP A 90 -18.37 12.45 3.37
CA TRP A 90 -16.96 12.76 3.59
C TRP A 90 -16.44 13.95 2.78
N LYS A 91 -17.08 14.30 1.67
CA LYS A 91 -16.72 15.47 0.86
C LYS A 91 -16.95 16.81 1.55
N GLU A 92 -17.77 16.85 2.62
CA GLU A 92 -17.90 18.05 3.47
C GLU A 92 -16.56 18.39 4.17
N MET A 93 -15.63 17.44 4.30
CA MET A 93 -14.30 17.69 4.85
C MET A 93 -13.48 18.68 4.03
N PHE A 94 -13.77 18.85 2.75
CA PHE A 94 -13.13 19.90 1.92
C PHE A 94 -13.43 21.31 2.41
N GLU A 95 -14.54 21.53 3.11
CA GLU A 95 -14.97 22.83 3.62
C GLU A 95 -14.68 22.98 5.13
N THR A 96 -14.48 21.84 5.83
CA THR A 96 -14.42 21.81 7.30
C THR A 96 -13.09 21.41 7.87
N THR A 97 -12.16 20.91 7.05
CA THR A 97 -10.84 20.40 7.49
C THR A 97 -9.69 20.99 6.64
N VAL A 98 -8.48 20.47 6.85
CA VAL A 98 -7.29 20.81 6.04
C VAL A 98 -7.22 20.05 4.71
N LEU A 99 -8.21 19.24 4.37
CA LEU A 99 -8.28 18.51 3.11
C LEU A 99 -8.55 19.46 1.95
N GLU A 100 -7.53 19.79 1.17
CA GLU A 100 -7.63 20.68 0.03
C GLU A 100 -8.29 19.98 -1.16
N ARG A 101 -9.46 20.50 -1.61
CA ARG A 101 -10.21 19.93 -2.76
C ARG A 101 -9.36 19.86 -4.02
N GLU A 102 -8.71 20.97 -4.41
CA GLU A 102 -7.90 21.04 -5.62
C GLU A 102 -6.75 20.03 -5.60
N PHE A 103 -6.11 19.87 -4.44
CA PHE A 103 -5.07 18.85 -4.26
C PHE A 103 -5.63 17.45 -4.46
N PHE A 104 -6.72 17.13 -3.77
CA PHE A 104 -7.36 15.82 -3.87
C PHE A 104 -7.76 15.48 -5.31
N GLU A 105 -8.48 16.37 -5.97
CA GLU A 105 -8.97 16.18 -7.35
C GLU A 105 -7.82 16.04 -8.34
N THR A 106 -6.72 16.80 -8.17
CA THR A 106 -5.53 16.69 -9.00
C THR A 106 -4.93 15.29 -8.91
N TYR A 107 -4.68 14.78 -7.72
CA TYR A 107 -4.03 13.48 -7.55
C TYR A 107 -4.98 12.30 -7.77
N PHE A 108 -6.28 12.50 -7.54
CA PHE A 108 -7.30 11.54 -7.98
C PHE A 108 -7.27 11.38 -9.51
N LYS A 109 -7.19 12.49 -10.26
CA LYS A 109 -7.07 12.45 -11.72
C LYS A 109 -5.76 11.82 -12.18
N GLU A 110 -4.64 12.17 -11.57
CA GLU A 110 -3.33 11.57 -11.84
C GLU A 110 -3.34 10.04 -11.58
N MET A 111 -4.02 9.59 -10.53
CA MET A 111 -4.26 8.17 -10.27
C MET A 111 -5.11 7.54 -11.38
N GLU A 112 -6.27 8.13 -11.68
CA GLU A 112 -7.22 7.63 -12.67
C GLU A 112 -6.58 7.41 -14.03
N ASP A 113 -5.75 8.36 -14.50
CA ASP A 113 -5.06 8.28 -15.78
C ASP A 113 -4.06 7.11 -15.86
N ARG A 114 -3.61 6.60 -14.69
CA ARG A 114 -2.64 5.51 -14.56
C ARG A 114 -3.25 4.15 -14.27
N ILE A 115 -4.51 4.05 -13.91
CA ILE A 115 -5.18 2.77 -13.61
C ILE A 115 -4.97 1.74 -14.73
N ARG A 116 -4.94 2.18 -15.99
CA ARG A 116 -4.72 1.32 -17.15
C ARG A 116 -3.42 0.50 -17.09
N TYR A 117 -2.40 0.98 -16.38
CA TYR A 117 -1.14 0.25 -16.19
C TYR A 117 -1.25 -0.80 -15.06
N CYS A 118 -2.23 -0.67 -14.17
CA CYS A 118 -2.46 -1.60 -13.06
C CYS A 118 -3.47 -2.69 -13.41
N GLU A 119 -4.25 -2.52 -14.51
CA GLU A 119 -5.21 -3.52 -14.95
C GLU A 119 -4.52 -4.84 -15.31
N GLY A 120 -5.05 -5.96 -14.82
CA GLY A 120 -4.46 -7.29 -15.00
C GLY A 120 -3.35 -7.64 -14.02
N HIS A 121 -2.83 -6.66 -13.26
CA HIS A 121 -1.86 -6.89 -12.19
C HIS A 121 -2.59 -7.25 -10.90
N ARG A 122 -2.73 -8.55 -10.65
CA ARG A 122 -3.47 -9.13 -9.53
C ARG A 122 -2.55 -9.97 -8.67
N TYR A 123 -2.37 -9.52 -7.44
CA TYR A 123 -1.50 -10.18 -6.46
C TYR A 123 -2.18 -10.15 -5.09
N LEU A 124 -1.86 -11.13 -4.25
CA LEU A 124 -2.15 -11.01 -2.82
C LEU A 124 -1.31 -9.85 -2.28
N VAL A 125 -1.97 -8.89 -1.61
CA VAL A 125 -1.32 -7.77 -0.94
C VAL A 125 -1.65 -7.76 0.54
N TYR A 126 -0.68 -7.35 1.35
CA TYR A 126 -0.89 -7.15 2.78
C TYR A 126 -1.71 -5.86 3.03
N ASN A 127 -1.50 -4.83 2.21
CA ASN A 127 -2.20 -3.54 2.23
C ASN A 127 -2.16 -2.81 3.60
N ASN A 128 -1.16 -3.12 4.42
CA ASN A 128 -1.02 -2.57 5.77
C ASN A 128 0.46 -2.40 6.17
N THR A 129 1.35 -2.17 5.17
CA THR A 129 2.81 -2.07 5.34
C THR A 129 3.27 -0.75 5.97
N PHE A 130 2.46 -0.17 6.86
CA PHE A 130 2.93 0.89 7.76
C PHE A 130 3.96 0.32 8.73
N PHE A 131 5.03 1.07 8.98
CA PHE A 131 6.13 0.60 9.83
C PHE A 131 5.69 0.18 11.24
N ILE A 132 4.62 0.79 11.76
CA ILE A 132 4.02 0.41 13.05
C ILE A 132 3.35 -0.98 13.03
N ASN A 133 2.97 -1.45 11.85
CA ASN A 133 2.28 -2.74 11.66
C ASN A 133 3.22 -3.87 11.22
N MET A 134 4.52 -3.60 11.14
CA MET A 134 5.52 -4.60 10.76
C MET A 134 6.43 -4.89 11.96
N ILE A 135 6.82 -6.15 12.12
CA ILE A 135 7.69 -6.62 13.20
C ILE A 135 9.01 -7.10 12.61
N THR A 136 10.12 -6.82 13.28
CA THR A 136 11.44 -7.30 12.90
C THR A 136 12.32 -7.55 14.12
N ASP A 137 13.29 -8.45 14.00
CA ASP A 137 14.39 -8.58 14.95
C ASP A 137 15.56 -7.64 14.61
N GLY A 138 15.43 -6.86 13.53
CA GLY A 138 16.44 -5.92 13.06
C GLY A 138 17.66 -6.56 12.40
N LYS A 139 17.62 -7.86 12.06
CA LYS A 139 18.76 -8.60 11.52
C LYS A 139 18.39 -9.62 10.43
N THR A 140 17.50 -10.55 10.74
CA THR A 140 17.28 -11.76 9.93
C THR A 140 15.82 -12.09 9.70
N SER A 141 14.89 -11.43 10.40
CA SER A 141 13.48 -11.76 10.31
C SER A 141 12.58 -10.54 10.28
N VAL A 142 11.50 -10.68 9.54
CA VAL A 142 10.38 -9.72 9.46
C VAL A 142 9.07 -10.48 9.56
N GLY A 143 7.99 -9.78 9.98
CA GLY A 143 6.67 -10.36 10.05
C GLY A 143 5.59 -9.29 9.88
N PHE A 144 4.47 -9.70 9.31
CA PHE A 144 3.29 -8.88 9.06
C PHE A 144 2.10 -9.48 9.81
N PRO A 145 1.82 -9.04 11.05
CA PRO A 145 0.88 -9.72 11.95
C PRO A 145 -0.59 -9.42 11.68
N ASP A 146 -0.93 -8.23 11.17
CA ASP A 146 -2.31 -7.78 11.00
C ASP A 146 -2.74 -7.83 9.52
N TRP A 147 -3.47 -8.88 9.16
CA TRP A 147 -3.98 -9.15 7.81
C TRP A 147 -5.40 -8.62 7.56
N SER A 148 -5.94 -7.79 8.45
CA SER A 148 -7.32 -7.32 8.37
C SER A 148 -7.63 -6.56 7.06
N ARG A 149 -6.63 -5.88 6.50
CA ARG A 149 -6.73 -5.10 5.25
C ARG A 149 -6.25 -5.82 4.01
N SER A 150 -5.80 -7.07 4.13
CA SER A 150 -5.29 -7.84 2.99
C SER A 150 -6.35 -8.02 1.90
N GLY A 151 -5.88 -8.18 0.67
CA GLY A 151 -6.78 -8.31 -0.47
C GLY A 151 -6.05 -8.58 -1.78
N ILE A 152 -6.68 -8.27 -2.88
CA ILE A 152 -6.14 -8.41 -4.23
C ILE A 152 -5.93 -7.02 -4.84
N SER A 153 -4.70 -6.71 -5.18
CA SER A 153 -4.32 -5.46 -5.83
C SER A 153 -2.98 -5.61 -6.57
N ASP A 154 -2.45 -4.50 -7.08
CA ASP A 154 -1.07 -4.43 -7.53
C ASP A 154 -0.13 -4.51 -6.32
N PHE A 155 0.90 -5.37 -6.35
CA PHE A 155 1.82 -5.56 -5.22
C PHE A 155 2.65 -4.30 -4.90
N LEU A 156 2.78 -3.37 -5.85
CA LEU A 156 3.43 -2.08 -5.62
C LEU A 156 2.68 -1.21 -4.60
N LEU A 157 1.43 -1.55 -4.27
CA LEU A 157 0.67 -0.91 -3.19
C LEU A 157 1.40 -1.01 -1.84
N ASP A 158 1.95 -2.18 -1.52
CA ASP A 158 2.65 -2.39 -0.25
C ASP A 158 3.94 -1.55 -0.15
N PHE A 159 4.69 -1.42 -1.24
CA PHE A 159 5.86 -0.54 -1.31
C PHE A 159 5.48 0.94 -1.24
N ALA A 160 4.38 1.32 -1.89
CA ALA A 160 3.88 2.69 -1.86
C ALA A 160 3.44 3.12 -0.45
N ILE A 161 2.81 2.23 0.32
CA ILE A 161 2.45 2.48 1.73
C ILE A 161 3.72 2.72 2.56
N MET A 162 4.76 1.91 2.39
CA MET A 162 6.03 2.10 3.09
C MET A 162 6.66 3.47 2.78
N ASP A 163 6.71 3.86 1.49
CA ASP A 163 7.29 5.13 1.07
C ASP A 163 6.49 6.34 1.60
N LEU A 164 5.17 6.29 1.52
CA LEU A 164 4.31 7.36 2.05
C LEU A 164 4.43 7.51 3.57
N ASN A 165 4.66 6.42 4.29
CA ASN A 165 4.84 6.43 5.74
C ASN A 165 6.20 7.01 6.17
N LYS A 166 7.29 6.69 5.42
CA LYS A 166 8.64 7.19 5.68
C LYS A 166 9.34 7.61 4.38
N PRO A 167 8.95 8.75 3.77
CA PRO A 167 9.41 9.16 2.43
C PRO A 167 10.93 9.43 2.37
N TYR A 168 11.56 9.72 3.50
CA TYR A 168 13.01 9.92 3.58
C TYR A 168 13.82 8.63 3.36
N LEU A 169 13.19 7.45 3.41
CA LEU A 169 13.84 6.17 3.10
C LEU A 169 13.95 5.91 1.60
N ASN A 170 13.20 6.67 0.77
CA ASN A 170 13.19 6.53 -0.69
C ASN A 170 13.00 5.08 -1.17
N VAL A 171 11.95 4.45 -0.68
CA VAL A 171 11.62 3.03 -0.97
C VAL A 171 11.64 2.68 -2.47
N PRO A 172 11.14 3.54 -3.41
CA PRO A 172 11.20 3.21 -4.84
C PRO A 172 12.64 3.08 -5.37
N GLU A 173 13.60 3.89 -4.90
CA GLU A 173 15.01 3.77 -5.29
C GLU A 173 15.60 2.46 -4.77
N LEU A 174 15.40 2.15 -3.50
CA LEU A 174 15.83 0.88 -2.91
C LEU A 174 15.23 -0.32 -3.63
N LEU A 175 13.96 -0.25 -4.05
CA LEU A 175 13.30 -1.31 -4.81
C LEU A 175 13.91 -1.49 -6.20
N VAL A 176 14.26 -0.41 -6.90
CA VAL A 176 14.93 -0.48 -8.19
C VAL A 176 16.32 -1.12 -8.05
N GLU A 177 17.09 -0.74 -7.04
CA GLU A 177 18.39 -1.37 -6.75
C GLU A 177 18.26 -2.85 -6.40
N TYR A 178 17.29 -3.18 -5.55
CA TYR A 178 16.97 -4.56 -5.18
C TYR A 178 16.64 -5.41 -6.42
N CYS A 179 15.79 -4.89 -7.31
CA CYS A 179 15.40 -5.57 -8.55
C CYS A 179 16.59 -5.75 -9.51
N LYS A 180 17.44 -4.73 -9.66
CA LYS A 180 18.67 -4.80 -10.48
C LYS A 180 19.62 -5.91 -9.99
N LYS A 181 19.80 -6.05 -8.68
CA LYS A 181 20.65 -7.10 -8.08
C LYS A 181 20.15 -8.52 -8.34
N ARG A 182 18.88 -8.69 -8.65
CA ARG A 182 18.17 -10.00 -8.78
C ARG A 182 17.65 -10.29 -10.18
N ASP A 183 17.96 -9.43 -11.15
CA ASP A 183 17.44 -9.50 -12.52
C ASP A 183 15.90 -9.53 -12.60
N ILE A 184 15.23 -8.84 -11.66
CA ILE A 184 13.77 -8.72 -11.62
C ILE A 184 13.36 -7.51 -12.47
N ILE A 185 12.43 -7.73 -13.39
CA ILE A 185 11.83 -6.67 -14.22
C ILE A 185 10.39 -6.45 -13.78
N ILE A 186 10.06 -5.24 -13.39
CA ILE A 186 8.68 -4.82 -13.10
C ILE A 186 8.17 -3.98 -14.29
N PRO A 187 7.26 -4.53 -15.12
CA PRO A 187 6.71 -3.78 -16.24
C PRO A 187 5.99 -2.52 -15.78
N ASP A 188 6.12 -1.43 -16.53
CA ASP A 188 5.47 -0.14 -16.25
C ASP A 188 5.66 0.37 -14.81
N PHE A 189 6.82 0.06 -14.19
CA PHE A 189 7.10 0.29 -12.78
C PHE A 189 6.69 1.68 -12.30
N LYS A 190 7.15 2.74 -13.00
CA LYS A 190 6.91 4.12 -12.55
C LYS A 190 5.43 4.50 -12.55
N GLU A 191 4.71 4.13 -13.60
CA GLU A 191 3.30 4.45 -13.75
C GLU A 191 2.42 3.66 -12.75
N ARG A 192 2.71 2.37 -12.57
CA ARG A 192 2.03 1.52 -11.57
C ARG A 192 2.31 1.98 -10.15
N TYR A 193 3.57 2.32 -9.85
CA TYR A 193 3.95 2.83 -8.54
C TYR A 193 3.24 4.14 -8.21
N LEU A 194 3.24 5.11 -9.16
CA LEU A 194 2.52 6.37 -9.00
C LEU A 194 1.01 6.15 -8.80
N CYS A 195 0.40 5.24 -9.55
CA CYS A 195 -1.01 4.91 -9.38
C CYS A 195 -1.32 4.46 -7.94
N MET A 196 -0.56 3.48 -7.43
CA MET A 196 -0.75 2.93 -6.09
C MET A 196 -0.44 3.95 -4.99
N ALA A 197 0.59 4.77 -5.18
CA ALA A 197 0.97 5.80 -4.21
C ALA A 197 -0.04 6.96 -4.17
N TYR A 198 -0.56 7.40 -5.30
CA TYR A 198 -1.61 8.41 -5.33
C TYR A 198 -2.90 7.88 -4.70
N TYR A 199 -3.32 6.67 -5.08
CA TYR A 199 -4.45 5.99 -4.45
C TYR A 199 -4.34 6.01 -2.93
N LYS A 200 -3.24 5.48 -2.40
CA LYS A 200 -3.07 5.33 -0.95
C LYS A 200 -2.82 6.66 -0.25
N GLY A 201 -2.16 7.59 -0.94
CA GLY A 201 -1.90 8.92 -0.40
C GLY A 201 -3.17 9.74 -0.22
N ILE A 202 -4.06 9.79 -1.23
CA ILE A 202 -5.33 10.53 -1.10
C ILE A 202 -6.32 9.81 -0.17
N ASP A 203 -6.29 8.47 -0.07
CA ASP A 203 -7.04 7.73 0.94
C ASP A 203 -6.56 8.06 2.36
N GLY A 204 -5.24 8.10 2.55
CA GLY A 204 -4.62 8.52 3.81
C GLY A 204 -4.97 9.97 4.19
N LEU A 205 -4.97 10.90 3.21
CA LEU A 205 -5.39 12.28 3.44
C LEU A 205 -6.82 12.36 3.94
N ARG A 206 -7.75 11.63 3.30
CA ARG A 206 -9.14 11.57 3.71
C ARG A 206 -9.28 11.04 5.14
N TRP A 207 -8.54 9.98 5.47
CA TRP A 207 -8.57 9.39 6.81
C TRP A 207 -8.00 10.33 7.88
N HIS A 208 -6.82 10.91 7.67
CA HIS A 208 -6.21 11.83 8.62
C HIS A 208 -7.03 13.12 8.80
N ALA A 209 -7.65 13.62 7.73
CA ALA A 209 -8.56 14.75 7.81
C ALA A 209 -9.80 14.45 8.66
N SER A 210 -10.34 13.21 8.58
CA SER A 210 -11.52 12.79 9.36
C SER A 210 -11.27 12.75 10.86
N ILE A 211 -10.02 12.63 11.29
CA ILE A 211 -9.60 12.62 12.71
C ILE A 211 -8.87 13.91 13.13
N ASP A 212 -8.93 14.97 12.30
CA ASP A 212 -8.28 16.28 12.50
C ASP A 212 -6.74 16.22 12.68
N ASP A 213 -6.09 15.20 12.10
CA ASP A 213 -4.64 15.06 12.12
C ASP A 213 -3.98 15.88 10.99
N LYS A 214 -3.82 17.15 11.23
CA LYS A 214 -3.27 18.13 10.27
C LYS A 214 -1.82 17.86 9.93
N GLU A 215 -1.02 17.39 10.88
CA GLU A 215 0.41 17.14 10.68
C GLU A 215 0.62 16.03 9.66
N SER A 216 -0.08 14.91 9.84
CA SER A 216 -0.05 13.80 8.89
C SER A 216 -0.58 14.21 7.51
N CYS A 217 -1.65 15.00 7.43
CA CYS A 217 -2.15 15.52 6.15
C CYS A 217 -1.06 16.32 5.42
N LEU A 218 -0.40 17.27 6.07
CA LEU A 218 0.66 18.09 5.46
C LEU A 218 1.86 17.24 5.03
N SER A 219 2.24 16.25 5.83
CA SER A 219 3.31 15.31 5.50
C SER A 219 3.00 14.50 4.25
N ILE A 220 1.79 13.93 4.16
CA ILE A 220 1.34 13.14 3.00
C ILE A 220 1.28 14.04 1.75
N MET A 221 0.71 15.24 1.84
CA MET A 221 0.65 16.17 0.72
C MET A 221 2.04 16.52 0.18
N LYS A 222 3.01 16.75 1.07
CA LYS A 222 4.40 16.97 0.68
C LYS A 222 4.97 15.75 -0.03
N SER A 223 4.82 14.57 0.54
CA SER A 223 5.33 13.31 -0.03
C SER A 223 4.77 13.05 -1.43
N ILE A 224 3.49 13.26 -1.63
CA ILE A 224 2.81 13.09 -2.93
C ILE A 224 3.34 14.09 -3.97
N ARG A 225 3.53 15.38 -3.61
CA ARG A 225 4.06 16.40 -4.53
C ARG A 225 5.48 16.05 -5.02
N GLU A 226 6.31 15.53 -4.15
CA GLU A 226 7.72 15.23 -4.44
C GLU A 226 7.90 13.87 -5.12
N LEU A 227 6.92 12.98 -5.03
CA LEU A 227 7.03 11.58 -5.44
C LEU A 227 7.37 11.41 -6.93
N LYS A 228 6.68 12.13 -7.80
CA LYS A 228 6.87 12.02 -9.25
C LYS A 228 8.30 12.38 -9.64
N ASP A 229 8.83 13.48 -9.11
CA ASP A 229 10.20 13.92 -9.40
C ASP A 229 11.22 12.93 -8.86
N ARG A 230 11.03 12.42 -7.62
CA ARG A 230 11.89 11.36 -7.05
C ARG A 230 11.89 10.12 -7.94
N LEU A 231 10.72 9.66 -8.37
CA LEU A 231 10.59 8.44 -9.15
C LEU A 231 11.20 8.56 -10.57
N TYR A 232 11.13 9.74 -11.19
CA TYR A 232 11.71 9.96 -12.51
C TYR A 232 13.19 10.29 -12.48
N ALA A 233 13.78 10.57 -11.30
CA ALA A 233 15.21 10.73 -11.09
C ALA A 233 15.97 9.39 -11.02
N ILE A 234 15.29 8.26 -10.80
CA ILE A 234 15.85 6.90 -10.67
C ILE A 234 16.16 6.30 -12.06
#